data_f0b7300feaa2e2c0698a0e87dfd1c7a2
#
_entry.id   f0b7300feaa2e2c0698a0e87dfd1c7a2
#
_cell.length_a   1.000
_cell.length_b   1.000
_cell.length_c   1.000
_cell.angle_alpha   90.00
_cell.angle_beta   90.00
_cell.angle_gamma   90.00
#
_symmetry.space_group_name_H-M   'P 1'
#
loop_
_entity.id
_entity.type
_entity.pdbx_description
1 polymer ?
#
loop_
_entity_poly.entity_id
_entity_poly.type
_entity_poly.pdbx_seq_one_letter_code
_entity_poly.pdbx_strand_id
1 'polypeptide(L)'
;MSRLYVYQKIGKLVRKYGTRDPFELLDAMHVQVRFYFDLHSTKGFSRYFLRQYFVGINGNLPREQQRIVAAHELGHIVLHAQALRNSPLFDTAVYDKRSSTEYEANLFAADLLLRDEDVMEAAGGPETDLGSLCLSLGAEPGLMNFKLRSMYMRGLGIPLLTECDSRFLARQ
;
A
#
# COMPACT_ATOMS: atom_id res chain seq x y z
N MET A 1 -6.04 8.28 -11.52
CA MET A 1 -5.02 7.68 -12.43
C MET A 1 -5.43 6.29 -12.88
N SER A 2 -4.87 5.77 -14.01
CA SER A 2 -5.11 4.36 -14.39
C SER A 2 -4.42 3.42 -13.39
N ARG A 3 -5.12 2.35 -12.96
CA ARG A 3 -4.62 1.36 -11.99
C ARG A 3 -3.41 0.59 -12.51
N LEU A 4 -3.34 0.38 -13.82
CA LEU A 4 -2.16 -0.13 -14.50
C LEU A 4 -0.93 0.77 -14.28
N TYR A 5 -1.16 2.07 -14.13
CA TYR A 5 -0.11 3.04 -13.85
C TYR A 5 0.54 2.81 -12.47
N VAL A 6 -0.26 2.53 -11.42
CA VAL A 6 0.28 2.22 -10.08
C VAL A 6 1.21 1.02 -10.14
N TYR A 7 0.75 -0.09 -10.73
CA TYR A 7 1.53 -1.31 -10.88
C TYR A 7 2.81 -1.08 -11.69
N GLN A 8 2.74 -0.34 -12.80
CA GLN A 8 3.91 0.00 -13.60
C GLN A 8 4.92 0.87 -12.84
N LYS A 9 4.46 1.78 -11.99
CA LYS A 9 5.34 2.59 -11.12
C LYS A 9 6.10 1.71 -10.13
N ILE A 10 5.44 0.75 -9.50
CA ILE A 10 6.08 -0.22 -8.61
C ILE A 10 7.13 -1.04 -9.36
N GLY A 11 6.80 -1.57 -10.53
CA GLY A 11 7.75 -2.33 -11.35
C GLY A 11 9.00 -1.53 -11.75
N LYS A 12 8.84 -0.23 -12.04
CA LYS A 12 9.98 0.67 -12.30
C LYS A 12 10.81 0.90 -11.04
N LEU A 13 10.16 1.11 -9.90
CA LEU A 13 10.81 1.35 -8.62
C LEU A 13 11.63 0.12 -8.19
N VAL A 14 11.02 -1.06 -8.20
CA VAL A 14 11.66 -2.33 -7.83
C VAL A 14 12.83 -2.65 -8.76
N ARG A 15 12.70 -2.46 -10.07
CA ARG A 15 13.82 -2.64 -11.01
C ARG A 15 14.97 -1.67 -10.75
N LYS A 16 14.67 -0.43 -10.37
CA LYS A 16 15.69 0.58 -10.12
C LYS A 16 16.51 0.31 -8.86
N TYR A 17 15.84 -0.15 -7.79
CA TYR A 17 16.47 -0.26 -6.48
C TYR A 17 16.71 -1.71 -6.03
N GLY A 18 16.21 -2.72 -6.77
CA GLY A 18 16.47 -4.14 -6.51
C GLY A 18 15.72 -4.73 -5.31
N THR A 19 14.78 -3.99 -4.72
CA THR A 19 14.08 -4.40 -3.50
C THR A 19 12.59 -4.09 -3.56
N ARG A 20 11.80 -4.80 -2.74
CA ARG A 20 10.38 -4.52 -2.44
C ARG A 20 10.18 -4.10 -0.98
N ASP A 21 11.24 -4.07 -0.18
CA ASP A 21 11.13 -3.59 1.19
C ASP A 21 10.88 -2.08 1.22
N PRO A 22 9.79 -1.60 1.84
CA PRO A 22 9.44 -0.19 1.82
C PRO A 22 10.47 0.67 2.56
N PHE A 23 11.12 0.15 3.60
CA PHE A 23 12.13 0.91 4.34
C PHE A 23 13.42 1.07 3.52
N GLU A 24 13.85 -0.01 2.83
CA GLU A 24 15.00 0.06 1.93
C GLU A 24 14.73 1.02 0.75
N LEU A 25 13.49 1.01 0.21
CA LEU A 25 13.10 1.93 -0.84
C LEU A 25 13.08 3.39 -0.37
N LEU A 26 12.54 3.64 0.82
CA LEU A 26 12.53 4.99 1.42
C LEU A 26 13.95 5.49 1.63
N ASP A 27 14.85 4.66 2.16
CA ASP A 27 16.26 4.99 2.36
C ASP A 27 16.97 5.28 1.03
N ALA A 28 16.83 4.39 0.04
CA ALA A 28 17.42 4.55 -1.29
C ALA A 28 16.89 5.80 -2.05
N MET A 29 15.71 6.28 -1.69
CA MET A 29 15.11 7.53 -2.20
C MET A 29 15.45 8.74 -1.33
N HIS A 30 16.31 8.59 -0.33
CA HIS A 30 16.70 9.64 0.63
C HIS A 30 15.51 10.25 1.38
N VAL A 31 14.47 9.45 1.67
CA VAL A 31 13.33 9.86 2.48
C VAL A 31 13.68 9.66 3.95
N GLN A 32 13.49 10.71 4.76
CA GLN A 32 13.72 10.62 6.20
C GLN A 32 12.55 9.91 6.88
N VAL A 33 12.81 8.76 7.50
CA VAL A 33 11.82 8.01 8.28
C VAL A 33 12.03 8.27 9.77
N ARG A 34 10.94 8.58 10.49
CA ARG A 34 10.94 8.74 11.94
C ARG A 34 9.78 7.99 12.59
N PHE A 35 10.06 7.37 13.73
CA PHE A 35 9.05 6.70 14.55
C PHE A 35 8.60 7.65 15.66
N TYR A 36 7.28 7.78 15.81
CA TYR A 36 6.64 8.60 16.83
C TYR A 36 5.84 7.70 17.77
N PHE A 37 5.96 7.92 19.07
CA PHE A 37 5.30 7.11 20.09
C PHE A 37 4.13 7.83 20.76
N ASP A 38 3.85 9.05 20.35
CA ASP A 38 2.78 9.93 20.81
C ASP A 38 1.63 10.08 19.80
N LEU A 39 1.65 9.30 18.72
CA LEU A 39 0.55 9.27 17.75
C LEU A 39 -0.59 8.39 18.25
N HIS A 40 -1.69 8.99 18.71
CA HIS A 40 -2.82 8.24 19.29
C HIS A 40 -3.70 7.57 18.23
N SER A 41 -4.11 8.27 17.20
CA SER A 41 -5.03 7.78 16.16
C SER A 41 -4.42 7.65 14.77
N THR A 42 -3.30 8.31 14.54
CA THR A 42 -2.63 8.32 13.23
C THR A 42 -1.64 7.16 13.15
N LYS A 43 -1.71 6.36 12.09
CA LYS A 43 -0.78 5.25 11.86
C LYS A 43 0.53 5.74 11.23
N GLY A 44 0.46 6.71 10.33
CA GLY A 44 1.60 7.33 9.67
C GLY A 44 1.20 8.57 8.90
N PHE A 45 2.19 9.27 8.40
CA PHE A 45 2.00 10.43 7.52
C PHE A 45 3.25 10.65 6.66
N SER A 46 3.06 11.24 5.49
CA SER A 46 4.16 11.72 4.63
C SER A 46 4.07 13.24 4.44
N ARG A 47 5.23 13.89 4.39
CA ARG A 47 5.35 15.33 4.20
C ARG A 47 6.53 15.69 3.32
N TYR A 48 6.42 16.85 2.66
CA TYR A 48 7.52 17.48 1.95
C TYR A 48 7.85 18.81 2.63
N PHE A 49 9.07 18.93 3.16
CA PHE A 49 9.54 20.10 3.88
C PHE A 49 11.03 20.30 3.64
N LEU A 50 11.49 21.55 3.52
CA LEU A 50 12.89 21.88 3.26
C LEU A 50 13.51 21.10 2.08
N ARG A 51 12.74 20.93 1.01
CA ARG A 51 13.13 20.21 -0.22
C ARG A 51 13.40 18.69 0.00
N GLN A 52 12.88 18.12 1.09
CA GLN A 52 13.05 16.73 1.44
C GLN A 52 11.72 16.09 1.81
N TYR A 53 11.57 14.79 1.52
CA TYR A 53 10.43 14.01 1.97
C TYR A 53 10.70 13.41 3.34
N PHE A 54 9.66 13.40 4.16
CA PHE A 54 9.65 12.81 5.49
C PHE A 54 8.47 11.85 5.61
N VAL A 55 8.70 10.72 6.27
CA VAL A 55 7.68 9.76 6.66
C VAL A 55 7.71 9.61 8.18
N GLY A 56 6.57 9.88 8.80
CA GLY A 56 6.33 9.58 10.22
C GLY A 56 5.53 8.29 10.35
N ILE A 57 5.96 7.39 11.24
CA ILE A 57 5.29 6.12 11.50
C ILE A 57 5.02 6.02 13.01
N ASN A 58 3.83 5.54 13.37
CA ASN A 58 3.50 5.24 14.76
C ASN A 58 4.34 4.05 15.24
N GLY A 59 5.29 4.33 16.15
CA GLY A 59 6.21 3.33 16.69
C GLY A 59 5.55 2.30 17.63
N ASN A 60 4.31 2.56 18.07
CA ASN A 60 3.55 1.61 18.90
C ASN A 60 2.88 0.50 18.09
N LEU A 61 2.85 0.61 16.75
CA LEU A 61 2.29 -0.43 15.88
C LEU A 61 3.20 -1.67 15.85
N PRO A 62 2.64 -2.88 15.68
CA PRO A 62 3.40 -4.07 15.36
C PRO A 62 4.26 -3.86 14.08
N ARG A 63 5.40 -4.54 14.00
CA ARG A 63 6.34 -4.40 12.87
C ARG A 63 5.69 -4.57 11.50
N GLU A 64 4.80 -5.55 11.37
CA GLU A 64 4.07 -5.81 10.12
C GLU A 64 3.19 -4.61 9.73
N GLN A 65 2.51 -4.01 10.69
CA GLN A 65 1.71 -2.81 10.44
C GLN A 65 2.59 -1.60 10.11
N GLN A 66 3.74 -1.43 10.79
CA GLN A 66 4.70 -0.37 10.44
C GLN A 66 5.17 -0.51 9.00
N ARG A 67 5.40 -1.75 8.53
CA ARG A 67 5.80 -2.04 7.15
C ARG A 67 4.69 -1.69 6.14
N ILE A 68 3.43 -1.99 6.46
CA ILE A 68 2.27 -1.62 5.64
C ILE A 68 2.15 -0.10 5.56
N VAL A 69 2.28 0.59 6.69
CA VAL A 69 2.24 2.06 6.76
C VAL A 69 3.38 2.67 5.94
N ALA A 70 4.61 2.16 6.07
CA ALA A 70 5.75 2.62 5.29
C ALA A 70 5.51 2.47 3.78
N ALA A 71 4.92 1.34 3.34
CA ALA A 71 4.56 1.12 1.94
C ALA A 71 3.46 2.08 1.45
N HIS A 72 2.46 2.36 2.29
CA HIS A 72 1.39 3.31 2.00
C HIS A 72 1.93 4.73 1.83
N GLU A 73 2.76 5.21 2.76
CA GLU A 73 3.36 6.54 2.71
C GLU A 73 4.34 6.68 1.53
N LEU A 74 5.08 5.62 1.21
CA LEU A 74 5.88 5.57 -0.02
C LEU A 74 4.99 5.70 -1.26
N GLY A 75 3.80 5.10 -1.25
CA GLY A 75 2.79 5.26 -2.30
C GLY A 75 2.43 6.73 -2.53
N HIS A 76 2.17 7.49 -1.47
CA HIS A 76 1.93 8.94 -1.58
C HIS A 76 3.12 9.69 -2.17
N ILE A 77 4.34 9.39 -1.75
CA ILE A 77 5.54 10.03 -2.28
C ILE A 77 5.73 9.72 -3.77
N VAL A 78 5.50 8.49 -4.21
CA VAL A 78 5.73 8.06 -5.60
C VAL A 78 4.63 8.52 -6.55
N LEU A 79 3.37 8.49 -6.10
CA LEU A 79 2.19 8.76 -6.92
C LEU A 79 1.74 10.22 -6.84
N HIS A 80 1.86 10.83 -5.67
CA HIS A 80 1.26 12.13 -5.36
C HIS A 80 2.29 13.20 -4.96
N ALA A 81 3.54 13.06 -5.44
CA ALA A 81 4.66 13.97 -5.11
C ALA A 81 4.31 15.46 -5.25
N GLN A 82 3.55 15.82 -6.29
CA GLN A 82 3.17 17.23 -6.52
C GLN A 82 2.16 17.72 -5.49
N ALA A 83 1.19 16.89 -5.10
CA ALA A 83 0.23 17.22 -4.06
C ALA A 83 0.94 17.43 -2.71
N LEU A 84 1.87 16.54 -2.34
CA LEU A 84 2.66 16.67 -1.13
C LEU A 84 3.51 17.96 -1.10
N ARG A 85 4.08 18.36 -2.23
CA ARG A 85 4.87 19.61 -2.33
C ARG A 85 4.03 20.87 -2.19
N ASN A 86 2.76 20.80 -2.60
CA ASN A 86 1.83 21.91 -2.57
C ASN A 86 0.98 21.97 -1.29
N SER A 87 1.05 20.94 -0.42
CA SER A 87 0.29 20.89 0.82
C SER A 87 0.84 21.90 1.84
N PRO A 88 -0.01 22.71 2.49
CA PRO A 88 0.41 23.56 3.60
C PRO A 88 0.95 22.70 4.76
N LEU A 89 1.95 23.23 5.49
CA LEU A 89 2.64 22.55 6.60
C LEU A 89 1.74 22.05 7.75
N PHE A 90 0.47 22.45 7.80
CA PHE A 90 -0.41 22.23 8.95
C PHE A 90 -1.69 21.45 8.66
N ASP A 91 -1.91 21.02 7.42
CA ASP A 91 -3.19 20.40 7.06
C ASP A 91 -3.07 18.88 6.87
N THR A 92 -2.88 18.18 7.99
CA THR A 92 -2.89 16.69 8.05
C THR A 92 -4.30 16.10 8.09
N ALA A 93 -5.32 16.95 8.15
CA ALA A 93 -6.73 16.54 8.24
C ALA A 93 -7.44 16.46 6.88
N VAL A 94 -6.80 16.86 5.79
CA VAL A 94 -7.46 17.08 4.48
C VAL A 94 -7.40 15.87 3.56
N TYR A 95 -6.66 14.81 3.90
CA TYR A 95 -6.85 13.55 3.17
C TYR A 95 -8.14 12.89 3.68
N ASP A 96 -9.25 13.27 3.05
CA ASP A 96 -10.49 12.55 3.17
C ASP A 96 -10.17 11.06 2.90
N LYS A 97 -10.37 10.20 3.91
CA LYS A 97 -10.09 8.75 3.84
C LYS A 97 -10.82 8.04 2.68
N ARG A 98 -11.70 8.75 2.00
CA ARG A 98 -12.42 8.35 0.78
C ARG A 98 -11.84 8.93 -0.50
N SER A 99 -10.73 9.68 -0.43
CA SER A 99 -10.14 10.29 -1.62
C SER A 99 -9.51 9.24 -2.54
N SER A 100 -9.45 9.56 -3.82
CA SER A 100 -8.78 8.71 -4.82
C SER A 100 -7.30 8.49 -4.52
N THR A 101 -6.65 9.43 -3.83
CA THR A 101 -5.23 9.36 -3.44
C THR A 101 -4.98 8.30 -2.37
N GLU A 102 -5.85 8.20 -1.36
CA GLU A 102 -5.79 7.15 -0.34
C GLU A 102 -5.98 5.76 -0.93
N TYR A 103 -6.96 5.64 -1.84
CA TYR A 103 -7.20 4.40 -2.55
C TYR A 103 -5.98 3.97 -3.38
N GLU A 104 -5.35 4.89 -4.11
CA GLU A 104 -4.16 4.63 -4.91
C GLU A 104 -2.95 4.27 -4.05
N ALA A 105 -2.77 4.90 -2.89
CA ALA A 105 -1.71 4.57 -1.93
C ALA A 105 -1.91 3.17 -1.32
N ASN A 106 -3.16 2.78 -1.02
CA ASN A 106 -3.48 1.43 -0.56
C ASN A 106 -3.22 0.37 -1.64
N LEU A 107 -3.58 0.63 -2.90
CA LEU A 107 -3.24 -0.25 -4.03
C LEU A 107 -1.72 -0.38 -4.19
N PHE A 108 -0.99 0.73 -4.05
CA PHE A 108 0.46 0.73 -4.12
C PHE A 108 1.06 -0.14 -3.01
N ALA A 109 0.62 0.03 -1.76
CA ALA A 109 1.10 -0.78 -0.63
C ALA A 109 0.84 -2.27 -0.86
N ALA A 110 -0.36 -2.63 -1.30
CA ALA A 110 -0.74 -4.02 -1.57
C ALA A 110 0.10 -4.65 -2.70
N ASP A 111 0.28 -3.95 -3.81
CA ASP A 111 1.05 -4.45 -4.95
C ASP A 111 2.57 -4.47 -4.67
N LEU A 112 3.06 -3.59 -3.80
CA LEU A 112 4.46 -3.59 -3.39
C LEU A 112 4.77 -4.77 -2.47
N LEU A 113 3.94 -5.00 -1.47
CA LEU A 113 4.20 -5.97 -0.40
C LEU A 113 3.82 -7.41 -0.78
N LEU A 114 2.80 -7.59 -1.61
CA LEU A 114 2.30 -8.90 -2.03
C LEU A 114 2.60 -9.10 -3.52
N ARG A 115 3.40 -10.12 -3.85
CA ARG A 115 3.70 -10.45 -5.24
C ARG A 115 2.52 -11.18 -5.88
N ASP A 116 2.30 -10.97 -7.18
CA ASP A 116 1.25 -11.67 -7.92
C ASP A 116 1.46 -13.18 -7.89
N GLU A 117 2.71 -13.60 -8.07
CA GLU A 117 3.11 -14.99 -8.12
C GLU A 117 2.80 -15.72 -6.81
N ASP A 118 3.16 -15.10 -5.67
CA ASP A 118 2.93 -15.66 -4.34
C ASP A 118 1.42 -15.81 -4.05
N VAL A 119 0.63 -14.80 -4.45
CA VAL A 119 -0.83 -14.82 -4.29
C VAL A 119 -1.47 -15.90 -5.18
N MET A 120 -1.03 -16.02 -6.43
CA MET A 120 -1.55 -17.02 -7.36
C MET A 120 -1.19 -18.45 -6.90
N GLU A 121 0.02 -18.67 -6.41
CA GLU A 121 0.46 -19.96 -5.87
C GLU A 121 -0.38 -20.33 -4.65
N ALA A 122 -0.55 -19.42 -3.70
CA ALA A 122 -1.35 -19.64 -2.50
C ALA A 122 -2.86 -19.85 -2.80
N ALA A 123 -3.37 -19.21 -3.87
CA ALA A 123 -4.77 -19.33 -4.29
C ALA A 123 -5.07 -20.58 -5.13
N GLY A 124 -4.06 -21.37 -5.51
CA GLY A 124 -4.21 -22.54 -6.40
C GLY A 124 -4.86 -23.78 -5.76
N GLY A 125 -5.19 -23.73 -4.47
CA GLY A 125 -5.84 -24.86 -3.76
C GLY A 125 -7.36 -24.90 -3.99
N PRO A 126 -7.97 -26.11 -3.99
CA PRO A 126 -9.40 -26.29 -4.30
C PRO A 126 -10.35 -25.72 -3.24
N GLU A 127 -9.86 -25.42 -2.03
CA GLU A 127 -10.66 -24.91 -0.90
C GLU A 127 -10.07 -23.60 -0.33
N THR A 128 -9.38 -22.82 -1.16
CA THR A 128 -8.76 -21.58 -0.69
C THR A 128 -9.81 -20.49 -0.55
N ASP A 129 -10.08 -20.07 0.67
CA ASP A 129 -10.84 -18.86 1.00
C ASP A 129 -9.92 -17.68 1.31
N LEU A 130 -10.49 -16.50 1.48
CA LEU A 130 -9.73 -15.27 1.80
C LEU A 130 -8.95 -15.41 3.12
N GLY A 131 -9.51 -16.08 4.13
CA GLY A 131 -8.87 -16.27 5.43
C GLY A 131 -7.62 -17.13 5.31
N SER A 132 -7.73 -18.28 4.64
CA SER A 132 -6.62 -19.20 4.37
C SER A 132 -5.52 -18.53 3.56
N LEU A 133 -5.89 -17.72 2.56
CA LEU A 133 -4.95 -16.94 1.76
C LEU A 133 -4.19 -15.89 2.59
N CYS A 134 -4.90 -15.18 3.45
CA CYS A 134 -4.28 -14.22 4.38
C CYS A 134 -3.32 -14.90 5.35
N LEU A 135 -3.70 -16.05 5.90
CA LEU A 135 -2.86 -16.81 6.83
C LEU A 135 -1.60 -17.32 6.16
N SER A 136 -1.72 -17.91 4.96
CA SER A 136 -0.57 -18.48 4.22
C SER A 136 0.47 -17.43 3.85
N LEU A 137 0.04 -16.21 3.57
CA LEU A 137 0.91 -15.09 3.15
C LEU A 137 1.26 -14.12 4.30
N GLY A 138 0.74 -14.36 5.51
CA GLY A 138 0.93 -13.47 6.64
C GLY A 138 0.39 -12.06 6.38
N ALA A 139 -0.66 -11.94 5.55
CA ALA A 139 -1.18 -10.65 5.09
C ALA A 139 -2.43 -10.24 5.86
N GLU A 140 -2.55 -8.95 6.18
CA GLU A 140 -3.80 -8.40 6.72
C GLU A 140 -4.93 -8.49 5.67
N PRO A 141 -6.17 -8.87 6.08
CA PRO A 141 -7.31 -8.99 5.14
C PRO A 141 -7.58 -7.72 4.33
N GLY A 142 -7.44 -6.54 4.95
CA GLY A 142 -7.59 -5.26 4.26
C GLY A 142 -6.59 -5.07 3.12
N LEU A 143 -5.31 -5.41 3.37
CA LEU A 143 -4.26 -5.34 2.35
C LEU A 143 -4.49 -6.36 1.24
N MET A 144 -4.87 -7.59 1.59
CA MET A 144 -5.18 -8.65 0.64
C MET A 144 -6.34 -8.26 -0.29
N ASN A 145 -7.38 -7.62 0.24
CA ASN A 145 -8.48 -7.14 -0.57
C ASN A 145 -8.04 -6.12 -1.65
N PHE A 146 -7.16 -5.18 -1.30
CA PHE A 146 -6.59 -4.27 -2.29
C PHE A 146 -5.75 -5.02 -3.33
N LYS A 147 -5.00 -6.03 -2.90
CA LYS A 147 -4.21 -6.88 -3.80
C LYS A 147 -5.07 -7.64 -4.80
N LEU A 148 -6.05 -8.38 -4.32
CA LEU A 148 -6.98 -9.14 -5.17
C LEU A 148 -7.71 -8.22 -6.17
N ARG A 149 -8.14 -7.05 -5.69
CA ARG A 149 -8.76 -6.04 -6.54
C ARG A 149 -7.80 -5.50 -7.62
N SER A 150 -6.54 -5.25 -7.29
CA SER A 150 -5.52 -4.85 -8.26
C SER A 150 -5.31 -5.91 -9.32
N MET A 151 -5.18 -7.17 -8.91
CA MET A 151 -5.01 -8.32 -9.82
C MET A 151 -6.21 -8.49 -10.75
N TYR A 152 -7.43 -8.48 -10.22
CA TYR A 152 -8.66 -8.55 -11.01
C TYR A 152 -8.73 -7.46 -12.09
N MET A 153 -8.40 -6.23 -11.73
CA MET A 153 -8.43 -5.09 -12.65
C MET A 153 -7.35 -5.14 -13.73
N ARG A 154 -6.31 -5.93 -13.52
CA ARG A 154 -5.27 -6.22 -14.52
C ARG A 154 -5.59 -7.44 -15.37
N GLY A 155 -6.76 -8.06 -15.19
CA GLY A 155 -7.21 -9.23 -15.93
C GLY A 155 -6.59 -10.53 -15.45
N LEU A 156 -5.98 -10.56 -14.26
CA LEU A 156 -5.50 -11.79 -13.64
C LEU A 156 -6.70 -12.48 -12.99
N GLY A 157 -7.12 -13.60 -13.59
CA GLY A 157 -8.19 -14.44 -13.04
C GLY A 157 -7.71 -15.12 -11.75
N ILE A 158 -8.41 -14.85 -10.65
CA ILE A 158 -8.20 -15.56 -9.39
C ILE A 158 -9.49 -16.30 -9.08
N PRO A 159 -9.48 -17.63 -8.89
CA PRO A 159 -10.68 -18.42 -8.62
C PRO A 159 -11.54 -17.87 -7.48
N LEU A 160 -10.90 -17.37 -6.43
CA LEU A 160 -11.53 -16.73 -5.27
C LEU A 160 -12.45 -15.54 -5.60
N LEU A 161 -12.20 -14.82 -6.71
CA LEU A 161 -12.98 -13.65 -7.10
C LEU A 161 -14.27 -14.02 -7.85
N THR A 162 -14.41 -15.26 -8.31
CA THR A 162 -15.66 -15.75 -8.93
C THR A 162 -16.72 -16.11 -7.89
N GLU A 163 -16.32 -16.40 -6.64
CA GLU A 163 -17.23 -16.72 -5.53
C GLU A 163 -17.39 -15.55 -4.54
N CYS A 164 -16.42 -14.65 -4.43
CA CYS A 164 -16.57 -13.41 -3.68
C CYS A 164 -17.55 -12.48 -4.40
N ASP A 165 -18.81 -12.65 -4.05
CA ASP A 165 -19.96 -11.87 -4.45
C ASP A 165 -19.59 -10.38 -4.64
N SER A 166 -19.99 -9.84 -5.79
CA SER A 166 -19.89 -8.41 -6.13
C SER A 166 -20.40 -7.46 -5.03
N ARG A 167 -21.13 -7.96 -4.05
CA ARG A 167 -21.57 -7.26 -2.85
C ARG A 167 -20.46 -6.83 -1.90
N PHE A 168 -19.31 -7.53 -1.89
CA PHE A 168 -18.16 -7.15 -1.08
C PHE A 168 -17.46 -5.89 -1.61
N LEU A 169 -17.45 -5.72 -2.94
CA LEU A 169 -16.88 -4.56 -3.61
C LEU A 169 -17.81 -3.33 -3.63
N ALA A 170 -19.09 -3.50 -3.27
CA ALA A 170 -20.11 -2.45 -3.27
C ALA A 170 -20.33 -1.78 -1.90
N ARG A 171 -19.69 -2.26 -0.83
CA ARG A 171 -19.86 -1.77 0.55
C ARG A 171 -18.64 -1.01 1.10
N GLN A 172 -18.05 -0.14 0.27
CA GLN A 172 -17.16 0.91 0.80
C GLN A 172 -17.43 2.21 0.06
#